data_2159d34c9e8c69d8cd25a45822f1ac2d
#
_entry.id   2159d34c9e8c69d8cd25a45822f1ac2d
#
_cell.length_a   1.000
_cell.length_b   1.000
_cell.length_c   1.000
_cell.angle_alpha   90.00
_cell.angle_beta   90.00
_cell.angle_gamma   90.00
#
_symmetry.space_group_name_H-M   'P 1'
#
loop_
_entity.id
_entity.type
_entity.pdbx_description
1 polymer ?
#
loop_
_entity_poly.entity_id
_entity_poly.type
_entity_poly.pdbx_seq_one_letter_code
_entity_poly.pdbx_strand_id
1 'polypeptide(L)'
;YDGEDGRHMALTNPYDLIILDLMLPRVNGMDILRRLRAADNPVPVLVLTARDAPADMVAGLNAGGDDYLTKPFDMSVLVARCRALVRRSHGKPSAVVEAGPLKIDTVSHMVVHEDQTVFLPALEYRLLEYLAMRQGAVVSKTELIEHLYGFDAENFSNVIEVYISSLRKRFDPDHRLIRTVRGQGYILGEAPA
;
A
#
# COMPACT_ATOMS: atom_id res chain seq x y z
N TYR A 1 18.70 -7.10 -11.18
CA TYR A 1 17.47 -7.48 -11.90
C TYR A 1 17.49 -6.70 -13.21
N ASP A 2 17.13 -7.34 -14.30
CA ASP A 2 16.99 -6.65 -15.59
C ASP A 2 15.51 -6.33 -15.88
N GLY A 3 15.28 -5.61 -17.00
CA GLY A 3 13.93 -5.21 -17.35
C GLY A 3 12.97 -6.36 -17.67
N GLU A 4 13.49 -7.53 -18.08
CA GLU A 4 12.69 -8.73 -18.34
C GLU A 4 12.20 -9.37 -17.05
N ASP A 5 13.07 -9.50 -16.05
CA ASP A 5 12.68 -9.98 -14.71
C ASP A 5 11.62 -9.05 -14.10
N GLY A 6 11.87 -7.73 -14.15
CA GLY A 6 10.91 -6.73 -13.66
C GLY A 6 9.55 -6.80 -14.35
N ARG A 7 9.54 -7.03 -15.66
CA ARG A 7 8.32 -7.22 -16.45
C ARG A 7 7.56 -8.46 -16.00
N HIS A 8 8.25 -9.59 -15.85
CA HIS A 8 7.63 -10.83 -15.40
C HIS A 8 7.02 -10.67 -14.01
N MET A 9 7.79 -10.13 -13.06
CA MET A 9 7.33 -9.88 -11.70
C MET A 9 6.10 -8.95 -11.65
N ALA A 10 6.12 -7.87 -12.42
CA ALA A 10 5.02 -6.91 -12.47
C ALA A 10 3.70 -7.50 -12.97
N LEU A 11 3.77 -8.50 -13.86
CA LEU A 11 2.59 -9.16 -14.44
C LEU A 11 2.07 -10.34 -13.62
N THR A 12 2.93 -10.98 -12.81
CA THR A 12 2.60 -12.25 -12.13
C THR A 12 2.33 -12.12 -10.65
N ASN A 13 2.88 -11.08 -9.99
CA ASN A 13 2.73 -10.92 -8.56
C ASN A 13 1.74 -9.80 -8.20
N PRO A 14 0.99 -9.94 -7.10
CA PRO A 14 0.16 -8.87 -6.60
C PRO A 14 1.03 -7.81 -5.90
N TYR A 15 0.96 -6.57 -6.39
CA TYR A 15 1.63 -5.41 -5.77
C TYR A 15 0.61 -4.33 -5.46
N ASP A 16 0.83 -3.57 -4.38
CA ASP A 16 0.04 -2.39 -4.04
C ASP A 16 0.46 -1.16 -4.85
N LEU A 17 1.69 -1.17 -5.38
CA LEU A 17 2.29 -0.11 -6.19
C LEU A 17 3.47 -0.65 -6.97
N ILE A 18 3.64 -0.19 -8.19
CA ILE A 18 4.85 -0.39 -8.99
C ILE A 18 5.55 0.94 -9.17
N ILE A 19 6.86 0.99 -8.86
CA ILE A 19 7.73 2.10 -9.21
C ILE A 19 8.50 1.67 -10.45
N LEU A 20 8.25 2.33 -11.57
CA LEU A 20 8.76 1.94 -12.88
C LEU A 20 9.73 2.99 -13.43
N ASP A 21 11.00 2.62 -13.57
CA ASP A 21 11.96 3.43 -14.32
C ASP A 21 11.76 3.20 -15.82
N LEU A 22 11.63 4.28 -16.59
CA LEU A 22 11.51 4.15 -18.05
C LEU A 22 12.83 3.78 -18.72
N MET A 23 13.94 4.09 -18.08
CA MET A 23 15.29 3.86 -18.62
C MET A 23 15.89 2.54 -18.12
N LEU A 24 15.11 1.46 -18.20
CA LEU A 24 15.63 0.14 -17.87
C LEU A 24 16.50 -0.41 -18.99
N PRO A 25 17.60 -1.11 -18.68
CA PRO A 25 18.37 -1.82 -19.70
C PRO A 25 17.53 -2.95 -20.32
N ARG A 26 17.67 -3.14 -21.64
CA ARG A 26 17.04 -4.18 -22.47
C ARG A 26 15.54 -4.06 -22.70
N VAL A 27 14.76 -3.47 -21.79
CA VAL A 27 13.31 -3.34 -21.93
C VAL A 27 12.89 -1.89 -21.74
N ASN A 28 12.08 -1.38 -22.65
CA ASN A 28 11.50 -0.06 -22.48
C ASN A 28 10.41 -0.09 -21.40
N GLY A 29 10.56 0.69 -20.31
CA GLY A 29 9.56 0.76 -19.25
C GLY A 29 8.16 1.12 -19.73
N MET A 30 8.03 1.90 -20.82
CA MET A 30 6.75 2.20 -21.46
C MET A 30 6.03 0.93 -21.98
N ASP A 31 6.79 -0.07 -22.45
CA ASP A 31 6.19 -1.32 -22.94
C ASP A 31 5.71 -2.19 -21.78
N ILE A 32 6.38 -2.14 -20.63
CA ILE A 32 5.91 -2.78 -19.40
C ILE A 32 4.58 -2.17 -18.99
N LEU A 33 4.50 -0.84 -18.93
CA LEU A 33 3.28 -0.11 -18.56
C LEU A 33 2.11 -0.44 -19.49
N ARG A 34 2.31 -0.40 -20.79
CA ARG A 34 1.28 -0.76 -21.77
C ARG A 34 0.78 -2.20 -21.61
N ARG A 35 1.68 -3.15 -21.33
CA ARG A 35 1.32 -4.56 -21.11
C ARG A 35 0.53 -4.75 -19.82
N LEU A 36 0.88 -4.05 -18.73
CA LEU A 36 0.10 -4.05 -17.49
C LEU A 36 -1.34 -3.61 -17.77
N ARG A 37 -1.52 -2.51 -18.49
CA ARG A 37 -2.86 -2.00 -18.82
C ARG A 37 -3.62 -2.87 -19.83
N ALA A 38 -2.90 -3.47 -20.79
CA ALA A 38 -3.52 -4.43 -21.71
C ALA A 38 -3.96 -5.74 -21.03
N ALA A 39 -3.40 -6.05 -19.86
CA ALA A 39 -3.81 -7.17 -19.02
C ALA A 39 -4.89 -6.78 -17.98
N ASP A 40 -5.50 -5.59 -18.10
CA ASP A 40 -6.47 -5.02 -17.15
C ASP A 40 -5.96 -4.98 -15.70
N ASN A 41 -4.63 -4.92 -15.50
CA ASN A 41 -4.05 -4.84 -14.17
C ASN A 41 -4.21 -3.43 -13.60
N PRO A 42 -4.97 -3.23 -12.50
CA PRO A 42 -5.28 -1.93 -11.94
C PRO A 42 -4.19 -1.38 -11.02
N VAL A 43 -3.09 -2.11 -10.84
CA VAL A 43 -2.02 -1.68 -9.92
C VAL A 43 -1.56 -0.26 -10.24
N PRO A 44 -1.46 0.64 -9.25
CA PRO A 44 -0.95 1.99 -9.49
C PRO A 44 0.53 1.94 -9.88
N VAL A 45 0.91 2.77 -10.85
CA VAL A 45 2.28 2.86 -11.37
C VAL A 45 2.80 4.28 -11.22
N LEU A 46 3.85 4.45 -10.41
CA LEU A 46 4.65 5.67 -10.36
C LEU A 46 5.81 5.54 -11.33
N VAL A 47 5.82 6.38 -12.34
CA VAL A 47 6.87 6.36 -13.36
C VAL A 47 8.03 7.27 -12.96
N LEU A 48 9.26 6.71 -12.94
CA LEU A 48 10.48 7.47 -12.80
C LEU A 48 11.09 7.72 -14.19
N THR A 49 11.48 8.96 -14.46
CA THR A 49 12.07 9.32 -15.76
C THR A 49 13.16 10.37 -15.62
N ALA A 50 14.19 10.28 -16.46
CA ALA A 50 15.15 11.35 -16.64
C ALA A 50 14.71 12.37 -17.71
N ARG A 51 13.55 12.13 -18.34
CA ARG A 51 13.00 12.99 -19.37
C ARG A 51 12.05 13.99 -18.77
N ASP A 52 12.39 15.25 -18.84
CA ASP A 52 11.64 16.40 -18.35
C ASP A 52 10.78 17.06 -19.43
N ALA A 53 10.88 16.59 -20.68
CA ALA A 53 10.08 17.13 -21.78
C ALA A 53 8.57 16.89 -21.52
N PRO A 54 7.73 17.92 -21.60
CA PRO A 54 6.28 17.77 -21.37
C PRO A 54 5.63 16.69 -22.26
N ALA A 55 6.14 16.50 -23.47
CA ALA A 55 5.63 15.47 -24.39
C ALA A 55 5.85 14.03 -23.86
N ASP A 56 6.99 13.76 -23.21
CA ASP A 56 7.28 12.44 -22.64
C ASP A 56 6.38 12.16 -21.41
N MET A 57 6.12 13.18 -20.58
CA MET A 57 5.19 13.07 -19.46
C MET A 57 3.77 12.78 -19.93
N VAL A 58 3.29 13.51 -20.94
CA VAL A 58 1.96 13.29 -21.54
C VAL A 58 1.87 11.89 -22.16
N ALA A 59 2.90 11.43 -22.86
CA ALA A 59 2.92 10.09 -23.45
C ALA A 59 2.81 8.99 -22.38
N GLY A 60 3.48 9.16 -21.25
CA GLY A 60 3.43 8.19 -20.17
C GLY A 60 2.12 8.17 -19.40
N LEU A 61 1.53 9.33 -19.12
CA LEU A 61 0.20 9.41 -18.51
C LEU A 61 -0.85 8.77 -19.45
N ASN A 62 -0.78 9.06 -20.75
CA ASN A 62 -1.67 8.44 -21.74
C ASN A 62 -1.44 6.92 -21.90
N ALA A 63 -0.25 6.41 -21.57
CA ALA A 63 0.05 4.99 -21.54
C ALA A 63 -0.48 4.28 -20.29
N GLY A 64 -1.07 5.01 -19.34
CA GLY A 64 -1.70 4.47 -18.14
C GLY A 64 -0.86 4.59 -16.87
N GLY A 65 0.17 5.46 -16.84
CA GLY A 65 0.86 5.85 -15.60
C GLY A 65 -0.05 6.68 -14.69
N ASP A 66 -0.03 6.42 -13.41
CA ASP A 66 -0.88 7.12 -12.43
C ASP A 66 -0.23 8.38 -11.85
N ASP A 67 1.10 8.45 -11.85
CA ASP A 67 1.88 9.64 -11.49
C ASP A 67 3.31 9.55 -12.09
N TYR A 68 3.99 10.70 -12.11
CA TYR A 68 5.31 10.88 -12.71
C TYR A 68 6.25 11.58 -11.76
N LEU A 69 7.52 11.15 -11.73
CA LEU A 69 8.57 11.81 -10.97
C LEU A 69 9.86 11.88 -11.79
N THR A 70 10.33 13.10 -12.04
CA THR A 70 11.55 13.35 -12.81
C THR A 70 12.80 13.20 -11.94
N LYS A 71 13.84 12.60 -12.48
CA LYS A 71 15.17 12.52 -11.87
C LYS A 71 15.98 13.79 -12.20
N PRO A 72 16.76 14.33 -11.23
CA PRO A 72 16.89 13.87 -9.84
C PRO A 72 15.69 14.29 -8.97
N PHE A 73 15.34 13.48 -7.97
CA PHE A 73 14.21 13.73 -7.06
C PHE A 73 14.64 13.62 -5.59
N ASP A 74 13.90 14.30 -4.74
CA ASP A 74 14.00 14.13 -3.30
C ASP A 74 13.28 12.84 -2.87
N MET A 75 13.89 12.06 -1.97
CA MET A 75 13.32 10.82 -1.49
C MET A 75 11.99 11.04 -0.74
N SER A 76 11.84 12.15 -0.05
CA SER A 76 10.59 12.50 0.64
C SER A 76 9.43 12.71 -0.34
N VAL A 77 9.71 13.30 -1.52
CA VAL A 77 8.74 13.49 -2.59
C VAL A 77 8.34 12.14 -3.19
N LEU A 78 9.30 11.24 -3.44
CA LEU A 78 9.03 9.88 -3.91
C LEU A 78 8.07 9.15 -2.95
N VAL A 79 8.41 9.12 -1.66
CA VAL A 79 7.62 8.45 -0.63
C VAL A 79 6.22 9.04 -0.52
N ALA A 80 6.09 10.38 -0.55
CA ALA A 80 4.79 11.06 -0.49
C ALA A 80 3.88 10.67 -1.68
N ARG A 81 4.45 10.59 -2.90
CA ARG A 81 3.71 10.17 -4.11
C ARG A 81 3.30 8.70 -4.04
N CYS A 82 4.20 7.81 -3.60
CA CYS A 82 3.89 6.40 -3.40
C CYS A 82 2.70 6.22 -2.44
N ARG A 83 2.73 6.86 -1.27
CA ARG A 83 1.64 6.83 -0.30
C ARG A 83 0.33 7.36 -0.87
N ALA A 84 0.38 8.45 -1.65
CA ALA A 84 -0.81 9.02 -2.27
C ALA A 84 -1.42 8.07 -3.31
N LEU A 85 -0.61 7.37 -4.09
CA LEU A 85 -1.06 6.39 -5.07
C LEU A 85 -1.71 5.18 -4.41
N VAL A 86 -1.04 4.55 -3.45
CA VAL A 86 -1.58 3.40 -2.68
C VAL A 86 -2.89 3.78 -2.00
N ARG A 87 -2.95 4.95 -1.36
CA ARG A 87 -4.17 5.42 -0.71
C ARG A 87 -5.34 5.57 -1.69
N ARG A 88 -5.09 6.16 -2.86
CA ARG A 88 -6.11 6.35 -3.91
C ARG A 88 -6.59 5.03 -4.50
N SER A 89 -5.70 4.05 -4.70
CA SER A 89 -6.07 2.73 -5.23
C SER A 89 -7.01 1.96 -4.28
N HIS A 90 -6.94 2.24 -2.98
CA HIS A 90 -7.88 1.71 -1.98
C HIS A 90 -9.14 2.58 -1.78
N GLY A 91 -9.42 3.54 -2.68
CA GLY A 91 -10.59 4.41 -2.56
C GLY A 91 -10.54 5.41 -1.39
N LYS A 92 -9.35 5.67 -0.84
CA LYS A 92 -9.13 6.57 0.30
C LYS A 92 -8.39 7.85 -0.16
N PRO A 93 -9.04 8.82 -0.79
CA PRO A 93 -8.37 10.01 -1.34
C PRO A 93 -7.79 10.94 -0.26
N SER A 94 -8.38 10.94 0.94
CA SER A 94 -7.88 11.74 2.07
C SER A 94 -6.63 11.14 2.69
N ALA A 95 -5.74 11.98 3.21
CA ALA A 95 -4.61 11.53 4.04
C ALA A 95 -5.08 10.92 5.36
N VAL A 96 -6.26 11.32 5.84
CA VAL A 96 -6.90 10.75 7.02
C VAL A 96 -7.85 9.65 6.57
N VAL A 97 -7.62 8.43 7.05
CA VAL A 97 -8.48 7.26 6.88
C VAL A 97 -9.35 7.12 8.12
N GLU A 98 -10.67 7.11 7.94
CA GLU A 98 -11.62 6.86 9.02
C GLU A 98 -11.98 5.37 9.07
N ALA A 99 -11.88 4.78 10.25
CA ALA A 99 -12.21 3.38 10.49
C ALA A 99 -12.96 3.24 11.84
N GLY A 100 -14.29 3.29 11.78
CA GLY A 100 -15.13 3.37 12.96
C GLY A 100 -14.79 4.63 13.78
N PRO A 101 -14.43 4.51 15.07
CA PRO A 101 -14.08 5.64 15.93
C PRO A 101 -12.65 6.16 15.69
N LEU A 102 -11.87 5.53 14.82
CA LEU A 102 -10.48 5.87 14.56
C LEU A 102 -10.34 6.80 13.38
N LYS A 103 -9.48 7.83 13.53
CA LYS A 103 -8.96 8.64 12.41
C LYS A 103 -7.45 8.42 12.33
N ILE A 104 -7.00 7.88 11.22
CA ILE A 104 -5.61 7.45 11.00
C ILE A 104 -5.00 8.38 9.96
N ASP A 105 -4.07 9.24 10.38
CA ASP A 105 -3.34 10.12 9.47
C ASP A 105 -2.13 9.37 8.90
N THR A 106 -2.20 9.06 7.60
CA THR A 106 -1.18 8.31 6.88
C THR A 106 0.08 9.11 6.54
N VAL A 107 0.07 10.42 6.78
CA VAL A 107 1.23 11.30 6.57
C VAL A 107 2.01 11.50 7.86
N SER A 108 1.31 11.86 8.94
CA SER A 108 1.93 12.08 10.25
C SER A 108 2.11 10.80 11.08
N HIS A 109 1.51 9.68 10.63
CA HIS A 109 1.45 8.40 11.36
C HIS A 109 0.79 8.50 12.74
N MET A 110 -0.17 9.39 12.85
CA MET A 110 -0.94 9.58 14.08
C MET A 110 -2.30 8.91 14.00
N VAL A 111 -2.76 8.42 15.14
CA VAL A 111 -4.11 7.88 15.32
C VAL A 111 -4.85 8.75 16.31
N VAL A 112 -6.06 9.16 15.95
CA VAL A 112 -6.97 9.87 16.86
C VAL A 112 -8.11 8.92 17.20
N HIS A 113 -8.39 8.75 18.48
CA HIS A 113 -9.49 7.96 19.03
C HIS A 113 -10.19 8.79 20.12
N GLU A 114 -11.50 8.97 20.02
CA GLU A 114 -12.29 9.80 20.96
C GLU A 114 -11.66 11.18 21.18
N ASP A 115 -11.27 11.85 20.07
CA ASP A 115 -10.62 13.16 20.04
C ASP A 115 -9.25 13.25 20.75
N GLN A 116 -8.69 12.11 21.14
CA GLN A 116 -7.36 12.03 21.74
C GLN A 116 -6.35 11.45 20.73
N THR A 117 -5.18 12.09 20.62
CA THR A 117 -4.09 11.56 19.82
C THR A 117 -3.38 10.42 20.56
N VAL A 118 -3.30 9.27 19.91
CA VAL A 118 -2.66 8.06 20.46
C VAL A 118 -1.43 7.73 19.62
N PHE A 119 -0.28 7.63 20.26
CA PHE A 119 0.95 7.19 19.62
C PHE A 119 1.07 5.68 19.71
N LEU A 120 1.29 5.04 18.57
CA LEU A 120 1.51 3.59 18.45
C LEU A 120 2.98 3.29 18.16
N PRO A 121 3.51 2.14 18.65
CA PRO A 121 4.75 1.58 18.12
C PRO A 121 4.65 1.39 16.59
N ALA A 122 5.77 1.56 15.90
CA ALA A 122 5.80 1.62 14.43
C ALA A 122 5.13 0.41 13.74
N LEU A 123 5.32 -0.81 14.26
CA LEU A 123 4.73 -2.02 13.68
C LEU A 123 3.24 -2.15 13.98
N GLU A 124 2.78 -1.72 15.16
CA GLU A 124 1.35 -1.65 15.48
C GLU A 124 0.64 -0.62 14.59
N TYR A 125 1.26 0.54 14.38
CA TYR A 125 0.74 1.56 13.46
C TYR A 125 0.64 1.00 12.03
N ARG A 126 1.72 0.40 11.50
CA ARG A 126 1.74 -0.18 10.14
C ARG A 126 0.66 -1.25 9.96
N LEU A 127 0.44 -2.10 10.96
CA LEU A 127 -0.59 -3.12 10.92
C LEU A 127 -1.99 -2.48 10.89
N LEU A 128 -2.24 -1.48 11.76
CA LEU A 128 -3.52 -0.77 11.81
C LEU A 128 -3.79 -0.02 10.50
N GLU A 129 -2.81 0.71 9.98
CA GLU A 129 -2.89 1.42 8.70
C GLU A 129 -3.23 0.47 7.54
N TYR A 130 -2.56 -0.68 7.48
CA TYR A 130 -2.79 -1.68 6.45
C TYR A 130 -4.22 -2.24 6.47
N LEU A 131 -4.71 -2.58 7.66
CA LEU A 131 -6.09 -3.03 7.85
C LEU A 131 -7.11 -1.92 7.51
N ALA A 132 -6.81 -0.67 7.86
CA ALA A 132 -7.69 0.46 7.59
C ALA A 132 -7.77 0.81 6.10
N MET A 133 -6.68 0.65 5.37
CA MET A 133 -6.68 0.79 3.91
C MET A 133 -7.57 -0.26 3.23
N ARG A 134 -7.66 -1.46 3.81
CA ARG A 134 -8.48 -2.59 3.35
C ARG A 134 -9.73 -2.82 4.19
N GLN A 135 -10.29 -1.74 4.71
CA GLN A 135 -11.47 -1.80 5.57
C GLN A 135 -12.61 -2.59 4.91
N GLY A 136 -13.18 -3.53 5.65
CA GLY A 136 -14.23 -4.42 5.15
C GLY A 136 -13.71 -5.68 4.44
N ALA A 137 -12.44 -5.74 4.04
CA ALA A 137 -11.84 -6.94 3.46
C ALA A 137 -11.15 -7.80 4.54
N VAL A 138 -11.15 -9.12 4.32
CA VAL A 138 -10.39 -10.05 5.14
C VAL A 138 -8.93 -10.02 4.69
N VAL A 139 -8.03 -9.72 5.62
CA VAL A 139 -6.58 -9.72 5.39
C VAL A 139 -5.99 -10.94 6.08
N SER A 140 -5.28 -11.79 5.31
CA SER A 140 -4.70 -13.01 5.86
C SER A 140 -3.52 -12.70 6.79
N LYS A 141 -3.25 -13.66 7.70
CA LYS A 141 -2.09 -13.56 8.60
C LYS A 141 -0.76 -13.53 7.83
N THR A 142 -0.65 -14.32 6.78
CA THR A 142 0.53 -14.34 5.90
C THR A 142 0.74 -12.98 5.25
N GLU A 143 -0.30 -12.39 4.68
CA GLU A 143 -0.26 -11.06 4.07
C GLU A 143 0.17 -9.97 5.07
N LEU A 144 -0.32 -10.03 6.32
CA LEU A 144 0.11 -9.11 7.38
C LEU A 144 1.59 -9.28 7.74
N ILE A 145 2.07 -10.51 7.80
CA ILE A 145 3.48 -10.80 8.07
C ILE A 145 4.38 -10.27 6.94
N GLU A 146 4.02 -10.56 5.70
CA GLU A 146 4.73 -10.07 4.51
C GLU A 146 4.78 -8.53 4.47
N HIS A 147 3.65 -7.87 4.78
CA HIS A 147 3.58 -6.41 4.83
C HIS A 147 4.49 -5.82 5.91
N LEU A 148 4.58 -6.43 7.09
CA LEU A 148 5.35 -5.89 8.21
C LEU A 148 6.85 -6.20 8.11
N TYR A 149 7.21 -7.39 7.63
CA TYR A 149 8.58 -7.92 7.70
C TYR A 149 9.20 -8.26 6.35
N GLY A 150 8.43 -8.25 5.25
CA GLY A 150 8.87 -8.67 3.91
C GLY A 150 8.76 -10.17 3.68
N PHE A 151 9.16 -10.61 2.49
CA PHE A 151 8.97 -11.99 2.02
C PHE A 151 9.83 -13.05 2.72
N ASP A 152 10.89 -12.66 3.44
CA ASP A 152 11.83 -13.59 4.11
C ASP A 152 11.44 -13.89 5.58
N ALA A 153 10.23 -13.63 5.98
CA ALA A 153 9.79 -13.69 7.39
C ALA A 153 9.31 -15.08 7.82
N GLU A 154 10.19 -16.08 7.85
CA GLU A 154 9.82 -17.48 8.16
C GLU A 154 9.42 -17.78 9.63
N ASN A 155 9.70 -16.89 10.60
CA ASN A 155 9.59 -17.24 12.04
C ASN A 155 8.64 -16.36 12.87
N PHE A 156 7.70 -15.62 12.27
CA PHE A 156 6.85 -14.64 12.99
C PHE A 156 5.40 -15.09 13.21
N SER A 157 5.16 -16.41 13.40
CA SER A 157 3.81 -16.97 13.40
C SER A 157 2.83 -16.37 14.44
N ASN A 158 3.32 -15.90 15.59
CA ASN A 158 2.47 -15.41 16.70
C ASN A 158 2.55 -13.89 16.90
N VAL A 159 3.34 -13.18 16.11
CA VAL A 159 3.56 -11.74 16.33
C VAL A 159 2.34 -10.90 15.96
N ILE A 160 1.61 -11.32 14.94
CA ILE A 160 0.38 -10.64 14.51
C ILE A 160 -0.67 -10.68 15.59
N GLU A 161 -0.86 -11.82 16.27
CA GLU A 161 -1.79 -11.96 17.39
C GLU A 161 -1.45 -11.01 18.53
N VAL A 162 -0.17 -10.81 18.81
CA VAL A 162 0.29 -9.87 19.85
C VAL A 162 -0.09 -8.44 19.48
N TYR A 163 0.17 -8.01 18.24
CA TYR A 163 -0.20 -6.65 17.79
C TYR A 163 -1.72 -6.47 17.73
N ILE A 164 -2.46 -7.45 17.22
CA ILE A 164 -3.93 -7.40 17.22
C ILE A 164 -4.47 -7.31 18.65
N SER A 165 -3.91 -8.09 19.58
CA SER A 165 -4.29 -8.04 20.99
C SER A 165 -4.01 -6.66 21.61
N SER A 166 -2.84 -6.08 21.33
CA SER A 166 -2.47 -4.73 21.78
C SER A 166 -3.42 -3.67 21.24
N LEU A 167 -3.72 -3.70 19.94
CA LEU A 167 -4.65 -2.76 19.30
C LEU A 167 -6.07 -2.89 19.84
N ARG A 168 -6.57 -4.13 20.04
CA ARG A 168 -7.89 -4.37 20.64
C ARG A 168 -7.97 -3.84 22.05
N LYS A 169 -6.99 -4.13 22.89
CA LYS A 169 -6.94 -3.60 24.26
C LYS A 169 -7.02 -2.08 24.29
N ARG A 170 -6.49 -1.42 23.29
CA ARG A 170 -6.37 0.04 23.23
C ARG A 170 -7.59 0.72 22.61
N PHE A 171 -8.17 0.13 21.58
CA PHE A 171 -9.19 0.77 20.73
C PHE A 171 -10.50 -0.03 20.61
N ASP A 172 -10.49 -1.31 20.92
CA ASP A 172 -11.59 -2.22 20.58
C ASP A 172 -11.71 -3.37 21.60
N PRO A 173 -11.93 -3.07 22.89
CA PRO A 173 -12.00 -4.09 23.93
C PRO A 173 -13.14 -5.10 23.68
N ASP A 174 -14.20 -4.70 22.99
CA ASP A 174 -15.34 -5.54 22.63
C ASP A 174 -15.14 -6.35 21.34
N HIS A 175 -14.01 -6.21 20.64
CA HIS A 175 -13.66 -6.90 19.39
C HIS A 175 -14.66 -6.64 18.23
N ARG A 176 -15.28 -5.47 18.22
CA ARG A 176 -16.28 -5.08 17.21
C ARG A 176 -15.64 -4.45 15.97
N LEU A 177 -14.53 -3.72 16.17
CA LEU A 177 -13.82 -3.01 15.12
C LEU A 177 -12.82 -3.92 14.41
N ILE A 178 -11.95 -4.60 15.18
CA ILE A 178 -10.97 -5.55 14.65
C ILE A 178 -11.47 -6.97 14.92
N ARG A 179 -12.03 -7.63 13.91
CA ARG A 179 -12.62 -8.95 14.06
C ARG A 179 -11.69 -10.05 13.54
N THR A 180 -11.75 -11.23 14.13
CA THR A 180 -11.05 -12.42 13.65
C THR A 180 -12.00 -13.25 12.79
N VAL A 181 -11.56 -13.55 11.57
CA VAL A 181 -12.23 -14.51 10.69
C VAL A 181 -11.46 -15.82 10.79
N ARG A 182 -12.05 -16.80 11.47
CA ARG A 182 -11.38 -18.08 11.81
C ARG A 182 -10.83 -18.76 10.55
N GLY A 183 -9.55 -19.12 10.59
CA GLY A 183 -8.85 -19.80 9.48
C GLY A 183 -8.51 -18.90 8.29
N GLN A 184 -8.94 -17.63 8.29
CA GLN A 184 -8.71 -16.71 7.16
C GLN A 184 -7.83 -15.51 7.53
N GLY A 185 -8.05 -14.86 8.69
CA GLY A 185 -7.27 -13.69 9.10
C GLY A 185 -8.08 -12.69 9.92
N TYR A 186 -7.88 -11.40 9.63
CA TYR A 186 -8.48 -10.30 10.35
C TYR A 186 -9.19 -9.33 9.41
N ILE A 187 -10.20 -8.66 9.91
CA ILE A 187 -10.96 -7.64 9.21
C ILE A 187 -11.15 -6.42 10.11
N LEU A 188 -10.96 -5.23 9.57
CA LEU A 188 -11.27 -3.97 10.22
C LEU A 188 -12.61 -3.44 9.71
N GLY A 189 -13.54 -3.13 10.63
CA GLY A 189 -14.88 -2.68 10.29
C GLY A 189 -15.85 -3.82 9.98
N GLU A 190 -16.97 -3.51 9.33
CA GLU A 190 -17.97 -4.48 8.94
C GLU A 190 -17.55 -5.23 7.66
N ALA A 191 -17.82 -6.54 7.61
CA ALA A 191 -17.66 -7.27 6.37
C ALA A 191 -18.65 -6.72 5.32
N PRO A 192 -18.29 -6.67 4.04
CA PRO A 192 -19.27 -6.42 3.00
C PRO A 192 -20.40 -7.46 3.10
N ALA A 193 -21.62 -6.98 2.94
CA ALA A 193 -22.82 -7.82 2.95
C ALA A 193 -22.82 -8.80 1.77
#